data_cd97a98069cf819eff6ba32eb9211255
#
_entry.id   cd97a98069cf819eff6ba32eb9211255
#
_cell.length_a   1.000
_cell.length_b   1.000
_cell.length_c   1.000
_cell.angle_alpha   90.00
_cell.angle_beta   90.00
_cell.angle_gamma   90.00
#
_symmetry.space_group_name_H-M   'P 1'
#
loop_
_entity.id
_entity.type
_entity.pdbx_description
1 polymer ?
#
loop_
_entity_poly.entity_id
_entity_poly.type
_entity_poly.pdbx_seq_one_letter_code
_entity_poly.pdbx_strand_id
1 'polypeptide(L)'
;MADDLVIAGRAFRSRLIVGTGKYRSFPEMARAHAASGADMVTVAVRRVNLTDRTKESLLDFIDREKIFILPNTAGCYTADEAIRTARLGREVGLSNWVKLEVIGDQQTLFPDTEGLIEATRVLAKEGFVVLPYTNDDLIAARKLIDAGAAAVMPLAAPIGSGLGIQNPAHLRILRERITEVPMIVDAGVGTASDAAQAMELGADGLLMNTAIAEAQDATLMAESMREAVSAGRKAYLAGRMPKRLYAAASSPLAGVVR
;
A
#
# COMPACT_ATOMS: atom_id res chain seq x y z
N MET A 1 6.48 4.60 22.98
CA MET A 1 5.20 4.23 22.34
C MET A 1 5.55 3.37 21.12
N ALA A 2 4.79 2.33 20.84
CA ALA A 2 4.98 1.54 19.62
C ALA A 2 4.77 2.45 18.40
N ASP A 3 5.62 2.28 17.36
CA ASP A 3 5.52 3.03 16.09
C ASP A 3 4.57 2.27 15.15
N ASP A 4 3.29 2.15 15.54
CA ASP A 4 2.29 1.43 14.77
C ASP A 4 1.76 2.28 13.61
N LEU A 5 1.28 1.62 12.54
CA LEU A 5 0.51 2.25 11.48
C LEU A 5 -0.93 2.43 11.98
N VAL A 6 -1.39 3.67 12.12
CA VAL A 6 -2.77 3.94 12.56
C VAL A 6 -3.58 4.46 11.38
N ILE A 7 -4.69 3.77 11.04
CA ILE A 7 -5.64 4.16 10.01
C ILE A 7 -7.03 4.20 10.63
N ALA A 8 -7.76 5.29 10.51
CA ALA A 8 -9.11 5.45 11.07
C ALA A 8 -9.24 4.96 12.53
N GLY A 9 -8.23 5.24 13.35
CA GLY A 9 -8.20 4.85 14.77
C GLY A 9 -7.80 3.40 15.06
N ARG A 10 -7.63 2.55 14.03
CA ARG A 10 -7.15 1.17 14.19
C ARG A 10 -5.63 1.11 14.02
N ALA A 11 -4.94 0.50 14.96
CA ALA A 11 -3.49 0.28 14.93
C ALA A 11 -3.14 -1.05 14.26
N PHE A 12 -2.11 -1.03 13.42
CA PHE A 12 -1.49 -2.18 12.76
C PHE A 12 0.00 -2.15 13.10
N ARG A 13 0.54 -3.29 13.53
CA ARG A 13 1.97 -3.42 13.88
C ARG A 13 2.84 -3.41 12.63
N SER A 14 2.33 -4.02 11.55
CA SER A 14 3.01 -4.04 10.26
C SER A 14 2.66 -2.80 9.44
N ARG A 15 3.70 -2.18 8.87
CA ARG A 15 3.55 -1.12 7.87
C ARG A 15 3.52 -1.65 6.44
N LEU A 16 3.70 -2.98 6.29
CA LEU A 16 3.56 -3.69 5.02
C LEU A 16 2.15 -4.26 4.90
N ILE A 17 1.48 -3.91 3.80
CA ILE A 17 0.20 -4.46 3.38
C ILE A 17 0.47 -5.30 2.13
N VAL A 18 -0.09 -6.49 2.03
CA VAL A 18 0.14 -7.38 0.89
C VAL A 18 -1.16 -7.70 0.15
N GLY A 19 -1.02 -8.02 -1.13
CA GLY A 19 -2.15 -8.45 -1.96
C GLY A 19 -2.26 -9.97 -2.01
N THR A 20 -3.34 -10.44 -2.64
CA THR A 20 -3.67 -11.88 -2.78
C THR A 20 -3.62 -12.39 -4.22
N GLY A 21 -3.27 -11.54 -5.18
CA GLY A 21 -3.26 -11.90 -6.60
C GLY A 21 -1.94 -12.51 -7.08
N LYS A 22 -1.99 -13.21 -8.22
CA LYS A 22 -0.83 -13.66 -9.03
C LYS A 22 0.05 -14.75 -8.42
N TYR A 23 -0.15 -15.20 -7.19
CA TYR A 23 0.55 -16.36 -6.64
C TYR A 23 0.23 -17.61 -7.45
N ARG A 24 1.18 -18.54 -7.54
CA ARG A 24 1.04 -19.81 -8.27
C ARG A 24 0.02 -20.74 -7.62
N SER A 25 -0.15 -20.62 -6.30
CA SER A 25 -1.13 -21.38 -5.53
C SER A 25 -1.52 -20.66 -4.24
N PHE A 26 -2.67 -20.99 -3.65
CA PHE A 26 -3.09 -20.46 -2.35
C PHE A 26 -2.15 -20.86 -1.21
N PRO A 27 -1.60 -22.08 -1.13
CA PRO A 27 -0.58 -22.41 -0.14
C PRO A 27 0.70 -21.56 -0.24
N GLU A 28 1.15 -21.21 -1.47
CA GLU A 28 2.27 -20.29 -1.67
C GLU A 28 1.93 -18.88 -1.16
N MET A 29 0.74 -18.38 -1.49
CA MET A 29 0.21 -17.12 -0.98
C MET A 29 0.23 -17.09 0.56
N ALA A 30 -0.30 -18.12 1.20
CA ALA A 30 -0.36 -18.20 2.66
C ALA A 30 1.04 -18.17 3.31
N ARG A 31 2.03 -18.89 2.73
CA ARG A 31 3.42 -18.84 3.21
C ARG A 31 4.04 -17.46 3.04
N ALA A 32 3.84 -16.81 1.90
CA ALA A 32 4.34 -15.46 1.65
C ALA A 32 3.69 -14.44 2.59
N HIS A 33 2.37 -14.54 2.85
CA HIS A 33 1.69 -13.69 3.83
C HIS A 33 2.26 -13.87 5.24
N ALA A 34 2.48 -15.10 5.68
CA ALA A 34 3.09 -15.38 6.98
C ALA A 34 4.51 -14.79 7.07
N ALA A 35 5.33 -14.96 6.03
CA ALA A 35 6.71 -14.46 5.96
C ALA A 35 6.76 -12.91 5.93
N SER A 36 5.79 -12.27 5.28
CA SER A 36 5.67 -10.80 5.23
C SER A 36 5.38 -10.17 6.58
N GLY A 37 4.81 -10.92 7.52
CA GLY A 37 4.35 -10.39 8.81
C GLY A 37 3.28 -9.31 8.70
N ALA A 38 2.57 -9.24 7.57
CA ALA A 38 1.53 -8.25 7.34
C ALA A 38 0.30 -8.51 8.22
N ASP A 39 -0.19 -7.47 8.88
CA ASP A 39 -1.46 -7.51 9.65
C ASP A 39 -2.67 -7.20 8.75
N MET A 40 -2.47 -6.82 7.49
CA MET A 40 -3.52 -6.48 6.54
C MET A 40 -3.23 -7.05 5.16
N VAL A 41 -4.26 -7.61 4.51
CA VAL A 41 -4.19 -8.09 3.12
C VAL A 41 -5.30 -7.50 2.29
N THR A 42 -5.03 -7.20 1.01
CA THR A 42 -6.07 -6.77 0.08
C THR A 42 -6.67 -7.96 -0.66
N VAL A 43 -7.99 -7.92 -0.81
CA VAL A 43 -8.77 -8.93 -1.53
C VAL A 43 -9.66 -8.24 -2.56
N ALA A 44 -9.49 -8.58 -3.83
CA ALA A 44 -10.37 -8.07 -4.87
C ALA A 44 -11.77 -8.68 -4.73
N VAL A 45 -12.78 -7.85 -4.48
CA VAL A 45 -14.18 -8.30 -4.24
C VAL A 45 -14.65 -9.22 -5.37
N ARG A 46 -14.37 -8.87 -6.63
CA ARG A 46 -14.75 -9.68 -7.81
C ARG A 46 -14.09 -11.07 -7.88
N ARG A 47 -13.03 -11.33 -7.11
CA ARG A 47 -12.32 -12.62 -7.07
C ARG A 47 -12.79 -13.52 -5.94
N VAL A 48 -13.61 -13.00 -5.04
CA VAL A 48 -14.18 -13.79 -3.96
C VAL A 48 -15.29 -14.66 -4.54
N ASN A 49 -15.15 -15.96 -4.36
CA ASN A 49 -16.22 -16.88 -4.71
C ASN A 49 -17.34 -16.77 -3.68
N LEU A 50 -18.39 -16.06 -4.05
CA LEU A 50 -19.54 -15.79 -3.17
C LEU A 50 -20.66 -16.84 -3.26
N THR A 51 -20.64 -17.65 -4.33
CA THR A 51 -21.79 -18.50 -4.69
C THR A 51 -21.53 -19.99 -4.57
N ASP A 52 -20.33 -20.45 -4.84
CA ASP A 52 -19.99 -21.87 -4.85
C ASP A 52 -19.09 -22.25 -3.66
N ARG A 53 -19.71 -22.61 -2.55
CA ARG A 53 -19.01 -23.02 -1.30
C ARG A 53 -18.38 -24.42 -1.42
N THR A 54 -18.53 -25.12 -2.55
CA THR A 54 -17.91 -26.43 -2.77
C THR A 54 -16.48 -26.31 -3.32
N LYS A 55 -16.09 -25.13 -3.80
CA LYS A 55 -14.76 -24.86 -4.31
C LYS A 55 -13.91 -24.13 -3.30
N GLU A 56 -12.66 -24.51 -3.24
CA GLU A 56 -11.62 -23.86 -2.46
C GLU A 56 -11.57 -22.34 -2.76
N SER A 57 -11.60 -21.54 -1.73
CA SER A 57 -11.59 -20.07 -1.82
C SER A 57 -10.24 -19.53 -1.32
N LEU A 58 -9.76 -18.43 -1.91
CA LEU A 58 -8.59 -17.72 -1.38
C LEU A 58 -8.77 -17.32 0.11
N LEU A 59 -10.02 -17.12 0.57
CA LEU A 59 -10.32 -16.76 1.95
C LEU A 59 -10.04 -17.88 2.94
N ASP A 60 -10.05 -19.14 2.49
CA ASP A 60 -9.74 -20.31 3.32
C ASP A 60 -8.24 -20.36 3.71
N PHE A 61 -7.41 -19.61 3.01
CA PHE A 61 -5.96 -19.49 3.22
C PHE A 61 -5.55 -18.20 3.92
N ILE A 62 -6.49 -17.41 4.41
CA ILE A 62 -6.23 -16.18 5.17
C ILE A 62 -6.68 -16.39 6.62
N ASP A 63 -5.75 -16.32 7.58
CA ASP A 63 -6.06 -16.34 9.00
C ASP A 63 -6.76 -15.03 9.41
N ARG A 64 -8.09 -15.05 9.34
CA ARG A 64 -8.93 -13.88 9.61
C ARG A 64 -8.95 -13.43 11.07
N GLU A 65 -8.41 -14.22 11.99
CA GLU A 65 -8.24 -13.81 13.39
C GLU A 65 -7.01 -12.90 13.55
N LYS A 66 -5.99 -13.08 12.71
CA LYS A 66 -4.73 -12.34 12.76
C LYS A 66 -4.61 -11.28 11.68
N ILE A 67 -5.21 -11.51 10.51
CA ILE A 67 -5.04 -10.69 9.32
C ILE A 67 -6.34 -9.95 9.01
N PHE A 68 -6.26 -8.63 8.96
CA PHE A 68 -7.37 -7.79 8.55
C PHE A 68 -7.55 -7.82 7.03
N ILE A 69 -8.75 -8.11 6.56
CA ILE A 69 -9.08 -8.07 5.13
C ILE A 69 -9.48 -6.66 4.74
N LEU A 70 -8.77 -6.10 3.76
CA LEU A 70 -9.08 -4.85 3.07
C LEU A 70 -9.63 -5.19 1.67
N PRO A 71 -10.96 -5.19 1.45
CA PRO A 71 -11.52 -5.38 0.12
C PRO A 71 -11.06 -4.29 -0.82
N ASN A 72 -10.85 -4.61 -2.11
CA ASN A 72 -10.57 -3.62 -3.13
C ASN A 72 -11.54 -3.71 -4.33
N THR A 73 -11.68 -2.60 -5.04
CA THR A 73 -12.52 -2.45 -6.22
C THR A 73 -11.73 -2.62 -7.52
N ALA A 74 -10.65 -3.41 -7.49
CA ALA A 74 -9.77 -3.61 -8.64
C ALA A 74 -10.53 -3.94 -9.92
N GLY A 75 -10.22 -3.17 -10.98
CA GLY A 75 -10.79 -3.28 -12.33
C GLY A 75 -12.18 -2.71 -12.46
N CYS A 76 -12.57 -1.78 -11.61
CA CYS A 76 -13.67 -0.87 -11.86
C CYS A 76 -13.15 0.34 -12.66
N TYR A 77 -13.90 0.71 -13.69
CA TYR A 77 -13.53 1.79 -14.61
C TYR A 77 -14.43 3.03 -14.45
N THR A 78 -15.44 2.95 -13.60
CA THR A 78 -16.33 4.08 -13.28
C THR A 78 -16.55 4.17 -11.78
N ALA A 79 -16.88 5.37 -11.30
CA ALA A 79 -17.26 5.60 -9.90
C ALA A 79 -18.40 4.66 -9.47
N ASP A 80 -19.40 4.52 -10.30
CA ASP A 80 -20.59 3.70 -10.09
C ASP A 80 -20.25 2.20 -9.91
N GLU A 81 -19.34 1.66 -10.74
CA GLU A 81 -18.86 0.27 -10.60
C GLU A 81 -18.11 0.08 -9.30
N ALA A 82 -17.23 1.03 -8.94
CA ALA A 82 -16.45 0.97 -7.71
C ALA A 82 -17.35 1.04 -6.47
N ILE A 83 -18.35 1.93 -6.46
CA ILE A 83 -19.32 2.06 -5.38
C ILE A 83 -20.13 0.75 -5.21
N ARG A 84 -20.67 0.19 -6.29
CA ARG A 84 -21.41 -1.08 -6.24
C ARG A 84 -20.53 -2.22 -5.73
N THR A 85 -19.29 -2.29 -6.21
CA THR A 85 -18.33 -3.32 -5.79
C THR A 85 -17.97 -3.20 -4.31
N ALA A 86 -17.76 -1.98 -3.80
CA ALA A 86 -17.50 -1.75 -2.37
C ALA A 86 -18.69 -2.17 -1.50
N ARG A 87 -19.91 -1.80 -1.89
CA ARG A 87 -21.16 -2.20 -1.20
C ARG A 87 -21.30 -3.72 -1.17
N LEU A 88 -21.06 -4.40 -2.30
CA LEU A 88 -21.06 -5.86 -2.36
C LEU A 88 -20.06 -6.46 -1.37
N GLY A 89 -18.83 -5.94 -1.31
CA GLY A 89 -17.81 -6.40 -0.35
C GLY A 89 -18.27 -6.31 1.10
N ARG A 90 -18.99 -5.26 1.48
CA ARG A 90 -19.59 -5.10 2.82
C ARG A 90 -20.75 -6.07 3.05
N GLU A 91 -21.64 -6.21 2.08
CA GLU A 91 -22.82 -7.09 2.18
C GLU A 91 -22.44 -8.56 2.36
N VAL A 92 -21.37 -9.00 1.74
CA VAL A 92 -20.86 -10.37 1.88
C VAL A 92 -19.98 -10.57 3.13
N GLY A 93 -19.89 -9.56 3.98
CA GLY A 93 -19.22 -9.65 5.28
C GLY A 93 -17.68 -9.61 5.23
N LEU A 94 -17.09 -9.02 4.18
CA LEU A 94 -15.64 -8.85 4.13
C LEU A 94 -15.19 -7.74 5.07
N SER A 95 -15.66 -6.50 4.86
CA SER A 95 -15.32 -5.33 5.68
C SER A 95 -16.16 -4.11 5.25
N ASN A 96 -16.27 -3.11 6.14
CA ASN A 96 -16.68 -1.75 5.78
C ASN A 96 -15.48 -0.84 5.40
N TRP A 97 -14.27 -1.39 5.31
CA TRP A 97 -13.13 -0.71 4.73
C TRP A 97 -13.02 -1.05 3.24
N VAL A 98 -12.44 -0.16 2.47
CA VAL A 98 -12.23 -0.41 1.04
C VAL A 98 -10.97 0.28 0.54
N LYS A 99 -10.09 -0.47 -0.13
CA LYS A 99 -9.11 0.10 -1.04
C LYS A 99 -9.85 0.42 -2.33
N LEU A 100 -10.08 1.72 -2.55
CA LEU A 100 -10.90 2.19 -3.65
C LEU A 100 -10.04 2.43 -4.89
N GLU A 101 -10.40 1.77 -5.98
CA GLU A 101 -9.79 1.93 -7.30
C GLU A 101 -10.88 2.31 -8.30
N VAL A 102 -10.65 3.38 -9.06
CA VAL A 102 -11.37 3.73 -10.28
C VAL A 102 -10.32 3.94 -11.35
N ILE A 103 -10.26 3.07 -12.34
CA ILE A 103 -9.19 3.03 -13.34
C ILE A 103 -9.59 3.89 -14.55
N GLY A 104 -8.72 4.83 -14.93
CA GLY A 104 -8.94 5.71 -16.07
C GLY A 104 -8.41 5.16 -17.39
N ASP A 105 -7.35 4.35 -17.35
CA ASP A 105 -6.73 3.77 -18.53
C ASP A 105 -6.35 2.30 -18.34
N GLN A 106 -6.71 1.46 -19.31
CA GLN A 106 -6.53 0.00 -19.21
C GLN A 106 -5.08 -0.46 -19.36
N GLN A 107 -4.22 0.32 -20.01
CA GLN A 107 -2.84 -0.08 -20.25
C GLN A 107 -1.93 0.32 -19.10
N THR A 108 -2.12 1.51 -18.56
CA THR A 108 -1.30 2.04 -17.48
C THR A 108 -1.87 1.71 -16.09
N LEU A 109 -3.16 1.41 -16.01
CA LEU A 109 -3.93 1.28 -14.77
C LEU A 109 -3.84 2.53 -13.89
N PHE A 110 -3.63 3.69 -14.50
CA PHE A 110 -3.69 4.96 -13.79
C PHE A 110 -5.11 5.28 -13.34
N PRO A 111 -5.27 5.91 -12.16
CA PRO A 111 -6.59 6.21 -11.62
C PRO A 111 -7.28 7.33 -12.39
N ASP A 112 -8.60 7.21 -12.55
CA ASP A 112 -9.49 8.33 -12.89
C ASP A 112 -9.72 9.17 -11.63
N THR A 113 -9.07 10.32 -11.57
CA THR A 113 -9.08 11.18 -10.37
C THR A 113 -10.49 11.73 -10.07
N GLU A 114 -11.28 12.08 -11.08
CA GLU A 114 -12.64 12.64 -10.90
C GLU A 114 -13.59 11.57 -10.36
N GLY A 115 -13.65 10.42 -11.02
CA GLY A 115 -14.45 9.29 -10.57
C GLY A 115 -14.01 8.76 -9.20
N LEU A 116 -12.73 8.80 -8.90
CA LEU A 116 -12.20 8.38 -7.59
C LEU A 116 -12.66 9.32 -6.47
N ILE A 117 -12.64 10.65 -6.67
CA ILE A 117 -13.13 11.65 -5.72
C ILE A 117 -14.64 11.51 -5.49
N GLU A 118 -15.41 11.30 -6.57
CA GLU A 118 -16.85 11.05 -6.49
C GLU A 118 -17.16 9.81 -5.66
N ALA A 119 -16.56 8.68 -5.99
CA ALA A 119 -16.76 7.41 -5.29
C ALA A 119 -16.32 7.49 -3.81
N THR A 120 -15.20 8.18 -3.52
CA THR A 120 -14.74 8.41 -2.15
C THR A 120 -15.79 9.15 -1.34
N ARG A 121 -16.34 10.24 -1.89
CA ARG A 121 -17.35 11.06 -1.21
C ARG A 121 -18.62 10.28 -0.89
N VAL A 122 -19.08 9.46 -1.83
CA VAL A 122 -20.28 8.63 -1.64
C VAL A 122 -20.04 7.59 -0.56
N LEU A 123 -18.97 6.82 -0.68
CA LEU A 123 -18.68 5.73 0.24
C LEU A 123 -18.36 6.22 1.65
N ALA A 124 -17.63 7.34 1.80
CA ALA A 124 -17.36 7.93 3.11
C ALA A 124 -18.65 8.37 3.83
N LYS A 125 -19.62 8.96 3.09
CA LYS A 125 -20.94 9.30 3.64
C LYS A 125 -21.75 8.07 4.08
N GLU A 126 -21.50 6.92 3.45
CA GLU A 126 -22.13 5.64 3.80
C GLU A 126 -21.42 4.89 4.96
N GLY A 127 -20.44 5.51 5.57
CA GLY A 127 -19.68 4.97 6.70
C GLY A 127 -18.59 3.98 6.32
N PHE A 128 -18.14 3.97 5.05
CA PHE A 128 -16.93 3.24 4.68
C PHE A 128 -15.67 3.96 5.16
N VAL A 129 -14.67 3.18 5.55
CA VAL A 129 -13.29 3.66 5.69
C VAL A 129 -12.61 3.50 4.33
N VAL A 130 -12.42 4.62 3.62
CA VAL A 130 -11.98 4.64 2.24
C VAL A 130 -10.49 4.94 2.14
N LEU A 131 -9.75 4.04 1.48
CA LEU A 131 -8.33 4.18 1.16
C LEU A 131 -8.18 4.25 -0.38
N PRO A 132 -8.20 5.44 -0.99
CA PRO A 132 -8.18 5.58 -2.44
C PRO A 132 -6.78 5.42 -3.03
N TYR A 133 -6.67 4.54 -4.06
CA TYR A 133 -5.50 4.44 -4.92
C TYR A 133 -5.47 5.64 -5.86
N THR A 134 -4.41 6.42 -5.82
CA THR A 134 -4.26 7.67 -6.56
C THR A 134 -2.87 7.82 -7.18
N ASN A 135 -2.70 8.85 -7.99
CA ASN A 135 -1.38 9.27 -8.45
C ASN A 135 -0.65 10.10 -7.37
N ASP A 136 0.58 10.53 -7.67
CA ASP A 136 1.44 11.32 -6.79
C ASP A 136 1.15 12.84 -6.85
N ASP A 137 -0.10 13.22 -7.16
CA ASP A 137 -0.56 14.61 -7.22
C ASP A 137 -1.09 15.08 -5.86
N LEU A 138 -0.47 16.12 -5.32
CA LEU A 138 -0.86 16.72 -4.03
C LEU A 138 -2.30 17.27 -4.05
N ILE A 139 -2.73 17.85 -5.17
CA ILE A 139 -4.07 18.47 -5.25
C ILE A 139 -5.14 17.40 -5.30
N ALA A 140 -4.91 16.32 -6.07
CA ALA A 140 -5.77 15.15 -6.07
C ALA A 140 -5.88 14.53 -4.67
N ALA A 141 -4.75 14.32 -4.00
CA ALA A 141 -4.71 13.77 -2.64
C ALA A 141 -5.51 14.63 -1.63
N ARG A 142 -5.39 15.96 -1.68
CA ARG A 142 -6.18 16.86 -0.83
C ARG A 142 -7.68 16.77 -1.09
N LYS A 143 -8.09 16.75 -2.38
CA LYS A 143 -9.49 16.58 -2.74
C LYS A 143 -10.07 15.24 -2.26
N LEU A 144 -9.26 14.18 -2.24
CA LEU A 144 -9.66 12.89 -1.69
C LEU A 144 -9.82 12.95 -0.16
N ILE A 145 -8.93 13.65 0.56
CA ILE A 145 -9.06 13.88 2.01
C ILE A 145 -10.33 14.69 2.29
N ASP A 146 -10.58 15.76 1.57
CA ASP A 146 -11.79 16.57 1.69
C ASP A 146 -13.07 15.77 1.36
N ALA A 147 -12.96 14.74 0.51
CA ALA A 147 -14.04 13.80 0.20
C ALA A 147 -14.27 12.75 1.31
N GLY A 148 -13.38 12.64 2.30
CA GLY A 148 -13.49 11.74 3.45
C GLY A 148 -12.58 10.51 3.39
N ALA A 149 -11.49 10.55 2.63
CA ALA A 149 -10.50 9.48 2.61
C ALA A 149 -9.83 9.33 3.98
N ALA A 150 -9.67 8.10 4.46
CA ALA A 150 -9.02 7.77 5.73
C ALA A 150 -7.50 7.56 5.60
N ALA A 151 -7.01 7.43 4.39
CA ALA A 151 -5.61 7.41 4.00
C ALA A 151 -5.52 7.89 2.55
N VAL A 152 -4.32 8.23 2.06
CA VAL A 152 -4.06 8.41 0.64
C VAL A 152 -3.05 7.38 0.16
N MET A 153 -3.29 6.80 -1.02
CA MET A 153 -2.46 5.71 -1.54
C MET A 153 -1.84 6.09 -2.89
N PRO A 154 -0.81 6.97 -2.89
CA PRO A 154 -0.13 7.35 -4.13
C PRO A 154 0.67 6.19 -4.71
N LEU A 155 0.63 6.05 -6.04
CA LEU A 155 1.47 5.09 -6.74
C LEU A 155 2.95 5.52 -6.77
N ALA A 156 3.85 4.56 -6.76
CA ALA A 156 5.27 4.76 -7.05
C ALA A 156 5.54 4.66 -8.57
N ALA A 157 4.84 3.75 -9.23
CA ALA A 157 4.84 3.49 -10.66
C ALA A 157 3.56 2.71 -11.03
N PRO A 158 3.23 2.48 -12.31
CA PRO A 158 2.05 1.72 -12.72
C PRO A 158 1.93 0.36 -12.02
N ILE A 159 0.69 -0.06 -11.75
CA ILE A 159 0.40 -1.35 -11.08
C ILE A 159 1.09 -2.49 -11.82
N GLY A 160 1.86 -3.31 -11.09
CA GLY A 160 2.52 -4.49 -11.63
C GLY A 160 3.75 -4.23 -12.50
N SER A 161 4.19 -2.96 -12.61
CA SER A 161 5.34 -2.60 -13.44
C SER A 161 6.70 -2.94 -12.82
N GLY A 162 6.81 -2.91 -11.48
CA GLY A 162 8.07 -3.12 -10.77
C GLY A 162 9.15 -2.06 -11.07
N LEU A 163 8.76 -0.89 -11.57
CA LEU A 163 9.70 0.17 -11.96
C LEU A 163 10.29 0.96 -10.78
N GLY A 164 9.81 0.70 -9.56
CA GLY A 164 10.27 1.40 -8.35
C GLY A 164 9.74 2.82 -8.24
N ILE A 165 10.38 3.62 -7.40
CA ILE A 165 9.95 5.01 -7.12
C ILE A 165 10.35 5.93 -8.27
N GLN A 166 9.40 6.30 -9.11
CA GLN A 166 9.64 7.14 -10.28
C GLN A 166 9.79 8.62 -9.92
N ASN A 167 9.05 9.10 -8.92
CA ASN A 167 9.04 10.50 -8.53
C ASN A 167 9.23 10.68 -7.02
N PRO A 168 10.44 10.50 -6.50
CA PRO A 168 10.70 10.63 -5.06
C PRO A 168 10.45 12.05 -4.53
N ALA A 169 10.56 13.08 -5.37
CA ALA A 169 10.29 14.46 -4.98
C ALA A 169 8.80 14.66 -4.66
N HIS A 170 7.89 14.12 -5.47
CA HIS A 170 6.46 14.23 -5.23
C HIS A 170 6.03 13.48 -3.98
N LEU A 171 6.51 12.26 -3.76
CA LEU A 171 6.21 11.51 -2.53
C LEU A 171 6.66 12.27 -1.28
N ARG A 172 7.81 12.93 -1.34
CA ARG A 172 8.30 13.78 -0.26
C ARG A 172 7.40 15.00 -0.05
N ILE A 173 7.00 15.68 -1.12
CA ILE A 173 6.06 16.81 -1.06
C ILE A 173 4.73 16.36 -0.45
N LEU A 174 4.18 15.22 -0.89
CA LEU A 174 2.96 14.66 -0.31
C LEU A 174 3.13 14.47 1.20
N ARG A 175 4.21 13.82 1.64
CA ARG A 175 4.46 13.58 3.07
C ARG A 175 4.59 14.87 3.88
N GLU A 176 5.29 15.88 3.35
CA GLU A 176 5.47 17.17 4.02
C GLU A 176 4.16 17.98 4.12
N ARG A 177 3.24 17.78 3.18
CA ARG A 177 2.02 18.58 3.03
C ARG A 177 0.75 17.88 3.52
N ILE A 178 0.79 16.56 3.73
CA ILE A 178 -0.33 15.75 4.21
C ILE A 178 0.09 15.13 5.55
N THR A 179 -0.54 15.59 6.62
CA THR A 179 -0.30 15.13 7.99
C THR A 179 -1.56 14.60 8.67
N GLU A 180 -2.72 14.86 8.06
CA GLU A 180 -4.04 14.56 8.60
C GLU A 180 -4.41 13.08 8.52
N VAL A 181 -3.90 12.41 7.48
CA VAL A 181 -4.13 10.99 7.23
C VAL A 181 -2.83 10.29 6.84
N PRO A 182 -2.71 8.97 7.05
CA PRO A 182 -1.53 8.23 6.60
C PRO A 182 -1.37 8.24 5.08
N MET A 183 -0.11 8.31 4.64
CA MET A 183 0.29 8.12 3.25
C MET A 183 0.85 6.71 3.08
N ILE A 184 0.19 5.89 2.27
CA ILE A 184 0.57 4.51 2.00
C ILE A 184 0.96 4.43 0.52
N VAL A 185 2.24 4.20 0.22
CA VAL A 185 2.67 4.02 -1.17
C VAL A 185 2.12 2.71 -1.70
N ASP A 186 1.47 2.77 -2.87
CA ASP A 186 0.79 1.62 -3.49
C ASP A 186 1.21 1.48 -4.95
N ALA A 187 1.49 0.27 -5.36
CA ALA A 187 1.89 -0.09 -6.73
C ALA A 187 3.31 0.35 -7.16
N GLY A 188 3.84 -0.37 -8.13
CA GLY A 188 5.10 -0.05 -8.80
C GLY A 188 6.37 -0.48 -8.07
N VAL A 189 6.31 -0.82 -6.79
CA VAL A 189 7.46 -1.37 -6.05
C VAL A 189 7.86 -2.72 -6.64
N GLY A 190 9.13 -2.87 -6.99
CA GLY A 190 9.66 -4.07 -7.65
C GLY A 190 10.57 -4.90 -6.75
N THR A 191 11.24 -4.28 -5.78
CA THR A 191 12.20 -4.97 -4.92
C THR A 191 12.36 -4.28 -3.56
N ALA A 192 13.14 -4.89 -2.66
CA ALA A 192 13.38 -4.42 -1.30
C ALA A 192 13.97 -2.99 -1.23
N SER A 193 14.87 -2.62 -2.15
CA SER A 193 15.41 -1.26 -2.19
C SER A 193 14.34 -0.20 -2.43
N ASP A 194 13.37 -0.47 -3.30
CA ASP A 194 12.26 0.45 -3.55
C ASP A 194 11.37 0.59 -2.32
N ALA A 195 11.12 -0.52 -1.62
CA ALA A 195 10.36 -0.53 -0.37
C ALA A 195 11.05 0.30 0.72
N ALA A 196 12.36 0.12 0.91
CA ALA A 196 13.14 0.92 1.85
C ALA A 196 13.11 2.41 1.46
N GLN A 197 13.29 2.73 0.18
CA GLN A 197 13.24 4.10 -0.31
C GLN A 197 11.89 4.77 -0.06
N ALA A 198 10.76 4.08 -0.32
CA ALA A 198 9.44 4.61 -0.04
C ALA A 198 9.29 5.00 1.43
N MET A 199 9.74 4.12 2.34
CA MET A 199 9.68 4.38 3.78
C MET A 199 10.64 5.49 4.22
N GLU A 200 11.84 5.61 3.63
CA GLU A 200 12.79 6.69 3.89
C GLU A 200 12.27 8.06 3.40
N LEU A 201 11.43 8.09 2.37
CA LEU A 201 10.73 9.28 1.90
C LEU A 201 9.59 9.72 2.84
N GLY A 202 9.28 8.90 3.84
CA GLY A 202 8.31 9.20 4.89
C GLY A 202 6.93 8.60 4.68
N ALA A 203 6.79 7.59 3.81
CA ALA A 203 5.56 6.82 3.74
C ALA A 203 5.23 6.23 5.13
N ASP A 204 3.95 6.22 5.51
CA ASP A 204 3.49 5.61 6.75
C ASP A 204 3.33 4.11 6.62
N GLY A 205 3.07 3.64 5.40
CA GLY A 205 2.97 2.24 5.03
C GLY A 205 3.23 2.00 3.56
N LEU A 206 3.27 0.75 3.18
CA LEU A 206 3.52 0.31 1.81
C LEU A 206 2.61 -0.87 1.47
N LEU A 207 1.94 -0.79 0.33
CA LEU A 207 1.16 -1.89 -0.21
C LEU A 207 1.84 -2.43 -1.46
N MET A 208 2.02 -3.75 -1.51
CA MET A 208 2.57 -4.43 -2.68
C MET A 208 1.99 -5.83 -2.85
N ASN A 209 2.02 -6.34 -4.06
CA ASN A 209 1.63 -7.70 -4.36
C ASN A 209 2.54 -8.34 -5.41
N THR A 210 2.57 -7.78 -6.62
CA THR A 210 3.24 -8.38 -7.79
C THR A 210 4.71 -8.67 -7.53
N ALA A 211 5.43 -7.76 -6.87
CA ALA A 211 6.85 -7.94 -6.56
C ALA A 211 7.12 -9.17 -5.69
N ILE A 212 6.19 -9.54 -4.82
CA ILE A 212 6.27 -10.76 -4.00
C ILE A 212 5.78 -11.97 -4.80
N ALA A 213 4.58 -11.89 -5.37
CA ALA A 213 3.90 -13.03 -5.99
C ALA A 213 4.60 -13.55 -7.25
N GLU A 214 5.26 -12.68 -8.02
CA GLU A 214 5.99 -13.04 -9.25
C GLU A 214 7.50 -13.25 -9.02
N ALA A 215 7.99 -13.13 -7.78
CA ALA A 215 9.37 -13.49 -7.46
C ALA A 215 9.62 -15.00 -7.68
N GLN A 216 10.86 -15.37 -7.93
CA GLN A 216 11.24 -16.79 -8.03
C GLN A 216 10.93 -17.55 -6.74
N ASP A 217 11.20 -16.91 -5.59
CA ASP A 217 10.82 -17.35 -4.25
C ASP A 217 9.98 -16.25 -3.58
N ALA A 218 8.66 -16.43 -3.60
CA ALA A 218 7.72 -15.48 -3.02
C ALA A 218 7.86 -15.35 -1.50
N THR A 219 8.22 -16.42 -0.81
CA THR A 219 8.39 -16.42 0.64
C THR A 219 9.62 -15.60 1.04
N LEU A 220 10.77 -15.86 0.41
CA LEU A 220 12.00 -15.11 0.65
C LEU A 220 11.85 -13.63 0.28
N MET A 221 11.14 -13.31 -0.82
CA MET A 221 10.86 -11.93 -1.20
C MET A 221 9.96 -11.23 -0.17
N ALA A 222 8.96 -11.92 0.37
CA ALA A 222 8.10 -11.37 1.41
C ALA A 222 8.87 -11.03 2.70
N GLU A 223 9.82 -11.88 3.12
CA GLU A 223 10.73 -11.59 4.23
C GLU A 223 11.59 -10.36 3.95
N SER A 224 12.20 -10.31 2.77
CA SER A 224 13.03 -9.19 2.33
C SER A 224 12.26 -7.86 2.33
N MET A 225 11.01 -7.87 1.86
CA MET A 225 10.15 -6.68 1.86
C MET A 225 9.78 -6.23 3.28
N ARG A 226 9.48 -7.16 4.19
CA ARG A 226 9.24 -6.86 5.61
C ARG A 226 10.45 -6.16 6.24
N GLU A 227 11.63 -6.69 6.01
CA GLU A 227 12.88 -6.13 6.53
C GLU A 227 13.17 -4.75 5.95
N ALA A 228 12.97 -4.58 4.63
CA ALA A 228 13.16 -3.31 3.94
C ALA A 228 12.22 -2.21 4.45
N VAL A 229 10.92 -2.53 4.64
CA VAL A 229 9.93 -1.60 5.22
C VAL A 229 10.35 -1.20 6.64
N SER A 230 10.78 -2.15 7.46
CA SER A 230 11.25 -1.88 8.82
C SER A 230 12.53 -1.03 8.82
N ALA A 231 13.50 -1.35 7.97
CA ALA A 231 14.76 -0.61 7.85
C ALA A 231 14.53 0.82 7.38
N GLY A 232 13.75 1.02 6.32
CA GLY A 232 13.43 2.35 5.79
C GLY A 232 12.68 3.22 6.80
N ARG A 233 11.72 2.65 7.55
CA ARG A 233 11.03 3.38 8.63
C ARG A 233 11.99 3.82 9.73
N LYS A 234 12.87 2.95 10.19
CA LYS A 234 13.88 3.29 11.20
C LYS A 234 14.83 4.38 10.70
N ALA A 235 15.26 4.30 9.43
CA ALA A 235 16.11 5.33 8.82
C ALA A 235 15.41 6.69 8.74
N TYR A 236 14.12 6.71 8.38
CA TYR A 236 13.29 7.93 8.40
C TYR A 236 13.21 8.55 9.79
N LEU A 237 12.91 7.74 10.82
CA LEU A 237 12.78 8.21 12.21
C LEU A 237 14.13 8.66 12.79
N ALA A 238 15.23 7.99 12.44
CA ALA A 238 16.58 8.36 12.86
C ALA A 238 17.04 9.70 12.26
N GLY A 239 16.46 10.10 11.14
CA GLY A 239 16.88 11.27 10.40
C GLY A 239 18.16 11.03 9.59
N ARG A 240 18.09 11.38 8.31
CA ARG A 240 19.22 11.25 7.40
C ARG A 240 20.24 12.35 7.62
N MET A 241 21.53 12.01 7.60
CA MET A 241 22.58 13.03 7.57
C MET A 241 22.44 13.96 6.33
N PRO A 242 22.80 15.25 6.43
CA PRO A 242 22.79 16.15 5.28
C PRO A 242 23.68 15.64 4.14
N LYS A 243 23.19 15.72 2.90
CA LYS A 243 24.05 15.50 1.72
C LYS A 243 25.08 16.61 1.63
N ARG A 244 26.34 16.25 1.34
CA ARG A 244 27.45 17.17 1.13
C ARG A 244 27.99 16.99 -0.28
N LEU A 245 28.33 18.10 -0.93
CA LEU A 245 28.94 18.04 -2.26
C LEU A 245 30.38 17.53 -2.20
N TYR A 246 31.11 17.93 -1.15
CA TYR A 246 32.50 17.55 -0.97
C TYR A 246 32.68 16.54 0.15
N ALA A 247 33.76 15.78 0.07
CA ALA A 247 34.13 14.81 1.10
C ALA A 247 34.40 15.49 2.45
N ALA A 248 34.03 14.79 3.51
CA ALA A 248 34.42 15.12 4.88
C ALA A 248 35.09 13.89 5.49
N ALA A 249 36.29 14.05 6.03
CA ALA A 249 37.01 12.95 6.66
C ALA A 249 36.19 12.37 7.82
N SER A 250 36.03 11.05 7.84
CA SER A 250 35.31 10.33 8.92
C SER A 250 36.16 10.19 10.18
N SER A 251 37.48 10.25 10.06
CA SER A 251 38.41 10.20 11.19
C SER A 251 39.00 11.59 11.48
N PRO A 252 39.15 12.01 12.75
CA PRO A 252 39.82 13.24 13.09
C PRO A 252 41.25 13.25 12.54
N LEU A 253 41.64 14.33 11.86
CA LEU A 253 43.03 14.51 11.36
C LEU A 253 43.97 15.05 12.45
N ALA A 254 43.44 15.52 13.58
CA ALA A 254 44.21 16.00 14.70
C ALA A 254 44.82 14.82 15.48
N GLY A 255 46.16 14.82 15.71
CA GLY A 255 46.84 13.78 16.43
C GLY A 255 47.40 12.62 15.59
N VAL A 256 47.35 12.70 14.27
CA VAL A 256 48.05 11.75 13.38
C VAL A 256 49.54 12.04 13.40
N VAL A 257 50.31 11.04 13.88
CA VAL A 257 51.77 11.11 13.78
C VAL A 257 52.15 11.12 12.28
N ARG A 258 52.88 12.12 11.83
CA ARG A 258 53.35 12.25 10.47
C ARG A 258 54.66 11.46 10.30
#